data_159c86d9e9b0c9bb21fe0edee0523e6f
#
_entry.id   159c86d9e9b0c9bb21fe0edee0523e6f
#
_cell.length_a   1.000
_cell.length_b   1.000
_cell.length_c   1.000
_cell.angle_alpha   90.00
_cell.angle_beta   90.00
_cell.angle_gamma   90.00
#
_symmetry.space_group_name_H-M   'P 1'
#
loop_
_entity.id
_entity.type
_entity.pdbx_description
1 polymer ?
#
loop_
_entity_poly.entity_id
_entity_poly.type
_entity_poly.pdbx_seq_one_letter_code
_entity_poly.pdbx_strand_id
1 'polypeptide(L)'
;MNKVYNRIESITGNVITVRAKGIRNNELATVSTRFGKSLAEVNKIEGDLVSLQVFAGGKGVSTGDEVRFLGHEMQVSFSEDLFGRVFNGSGEPIDKGPALTENMKPIGGPSVNPTKRILANRMMRTNIPMIDMFNTLVVSQKLPIFSISGEPYNQLLARIAMQAEADVIILG
;
A
#
# COMPACT_ATOMS: atom_id res chain seq x y z
N MET A 1 -3.76 -3.64 -22.59
CA MET A 1 -2.71 -4.21 -23.47
C MET A 1 -1.39 -4.02 -22.73
N ASN A 2 -0.76 -5.10 -22.28
CA ASN A 2 0.49 -5.01 -21.51
C ASN A 2 1.64 -4.57 -22.41
N LYS A 3 2.34 -3.51 -22.04
CA LYS A 3 3.52 -3.00 -22.76
C LYS A 3 4.78 -3.51 -22.08
N VAL A 4 5.70 -4.04 -22.83
CA VAL A 4 6.96 -4.62 -22.35
C VAL A 4 8.13 -3.83 -22.90
N TYR A 5 9.06 -3.49 -22.03
CA TYR A 5 10.30 -2.78 -22.36
C TYR A 5 11.49 -3.53 -21.76
N ASN A 6 12.52 -3.79 -22.53
CA ASN A 6 13.69 -4.59 -22.13
C ASN A 6 14.93 -3.71 -21.91
N ARG A 7 14.74 -2.44 -21.64
CA ARG A 7 15.84 -1.51 -21.41
C ARG A 7 15.48 -0.48 -20.35
N ILE A 8 16.21 -0.53 -19.26
CA ILE A 8 16.19 0.46 -18.21
C ILE A 8 17.29 1.49 -18.51
N GLU A 9 16.95 2.77 -18.60
CA GLU A 9 17.86 3.86 -18.92
C GLU A 9 18.75 4.23 -17.71
N SER A 10 18.17 4.22 -16.51
CA SER A 10 18.91 4.52 -15.28
C SER A 10 18.30 3.82 -14.07
N ILE A 11 19.14 3.61 -13.07
CA ILE A 11 18.76 3.02 -11.78
C ILE A 11 19.36 3.91 -10.69
N THR A 12 18.53 4.48 -9.82
CA THR A 12 18.94 5.35 -8.71
C THR A 12 18.21 4.94 -7.45
N GLY A 13 18.89 4.23 -6.55
CA GLY A 13 18.27 3.70 -5.34
C GLY A 13 17.17 2.69 -5.67
N ASN A 14 15.93 3.02 -5.34
CA ASN A 14 14.74 2.22 -5.64
C ASN A 14 13.93 2.76 -6.84
N VAL A 15 14.45 3.76 -7.54
CA VAL A 15 13.81 4.34 -8.73
C VAL A 15 14.54 3.89 -9.97
N ILE A 16 13.79 3.40 -10.94
CA ILE A 16 14.27 3.06 -12.28
C ILE A 16 13.60 3.99 -13.30
N THR A 17 14.33 4.29 -14.37
CA THR A 17 13.79 5.10 -15.47
C THR A 17 13.82 4.29 -16.76
N VAL A 18 12.70 4.26 -17.45
CA VAL A 18 12.55 3.59 -18.74
C VAL A 18 11.98 4.56 -19.78
N ARG A 19 12.29 4.33 -21.05
CA ARG A 19 11.70 5.08 -22.14
C ARG A 19 10.46 4.36 -22.64
N ALA A 20 9.29 4.95 -22.40
CA ALA A 20 8.00 4.32 -22.70
C ALA A 20 6.97 5.36 -23.14
N LYS A 21 6.00 4.96 -23.97
CA LYS A 21 4.93 5.85 -24.46
C LYS A 21 3.55 5.33 -24.10
N GLY A 22 2.65 6.30 -23.80
CA GLY A 22 1.26 6.00 -23.48
C GLY A 22 1.11 5.23 -22.16
N ILE A 23 1.93 5.57 -21.19
CA ILE A 23 1.87 5.13 -19.81
C ILE A 23 1.16 6.20 -18.99
N ARG A 24 0.53 5.81 -17.89
CA ARG A 24 -0.19 6.70 -16.98
C ARG A 24 0.53 6.82 -15.64
N ASN A 25 0.34 7.93 -14.96
CA ASN A 25 0.77 8.05 -13.56
C ASN A 25 0.06 7.01 -12.70
N ASN A 26 0.75 6.52 -11.68
CA ASN A 26 0.31 5.47 -10.75
C ASN A 26 0.05 4.11 -11.44
N GLU A 27 0.37 3.96 -12.72
CA GLU A 27 0.26 2.67 -13.39
C GLU A 27 1.28 1.69 -12.81
N LEU A 28 0.85 0.47 -12.51
CA LEU A 28 1.72 -0.59 -12.06
C LEU A 28 2.53 -1.19 -13.19
N ALA A 29 3.72 -1.62 -12.85
CA ALA A 29 4.59 -2.42 -13.69
C ALA A 29 5.21 -3.58 -12.89
N THR A 30 5.60 -4.64 -13.58
CA THR A 30 6.42 -5.71 -13.03
C THR A 30 7.83 -5.59 -13.58
N VAL A 31 8.81 -5.57 -12.71
CA VAL A 31 10.24 -5.61 -13.05
C VAL A 31 10.73 -7.04 -12.85
N SER A 32 11.17 -7.69 -13.92
CA SER A 32 11.67 -9.06 -13.89
C SER A 32 13.19 -9.05 -13.80
N THR A 33 13.72 -9.39 -12.65
CA THR A 33 15.16 -9.48 -12.40
C THR A 33 15.62 -10.94 -12.32
N ARG A 34 16.92 -11.17 -12.32
CA ARG A 34 17.48 -12.51 -12.08
C ARG A 34 17.12 -13.13 -10.70
N PHE A 35 16.66 -12.32 -9.76
CA PHE A 35 16.28 -12.77 -8.40
C PHE A 35 14.77 -12.96 -8.24
N GLY A 36 13.97 -12.66 -9.27
CA GLY A 36 12.53 -12.76 -9.24
C GLY A 36 11.84 -11.53 -9.80
N LYS A 37 10.53 -11.45 -9.59
CA LYS A 37 9.70 -10.34 -10.04
C LYS A 37 9.40 -9.42 -8.86
N SER A 38 9.43 -8.13 -9.11
CA SER A 38 9.03 -7.09 -8.18
C SER A 38 7.98 -6.18 -8.82
N LEU A 39 7.01 -5.73 -8.03
CA LEU A 39 6.12 -4.67 -8.46
C LEU A 39 6.82 -3.32 -8.40
N ALA A 40 6.45 -2.45 -9.32
CA ALA A 40 6.85 -1.05 -9.35
C ALA A 40 5.65 -0.18 -9.75
N GLU A 41 5.69 1.07 -9.35
CA GLU A 41 4.65 2.04 -9.66
C GLU A 41 5.25 3.25 -10.38
N VAL A 42 4.53 3.75 -11.38
CA VAL A 42 4.91 4.96 -12.11
C VAL A 42 4.74 6.18 -11.20
N ASN A 43 5.86 6.80 -10.87
CA ASN A 43 5.91 7.97 -10.01
C ASN A 43 5.96 9.29 -10.80
N LYS A 44 6.63 9.29 -11.96
CA LYS A 44 6.82 10.50 -12.76
C LYS A 44 6.91 10.16 -14.24
N ILE A 45 6.36 11.04 -15.08
CA ILE A 45 6.46 10.97 -16.54
C ILE A 45 6.96 12.30 -17.09
N GLU A 46 8.06 12.29 -17.82
CA GLU A 46 8.67 13.45 -18.49
C GLU A 46 8.88 13.14 -19.96
N GLY A 47 7.93 13.54 -20.78
CA GLY A 47 7.93 13.18 -22.20
C GLY A 47 7.74 11.67 -22.40
N ASP A 48 8.78 10.99 -22.90
CA ASP A 48 8.82 9.53 -23.04
C ASP A 48 9.65 8.84 -21.94
N LEU A 49 10.23 9.60 -21.01
CA LEU A 49 10.92 9.07 -19.83
C LEU A 49 9.93 8.84 -18.70
N VAL A 50 9.84 7.60 -18.25
CA VAL A 50 8.95 7.15 -17.19
C VAL A 50 9.79 6.66 -16.02
N SER A 51 9.63 7.30 -14.86
CA SER A 51 10.28 6.92 -13.61
C SER A 51 9.34 6.07 -12.78
N LEU A 52 9.82 4.89 -12.36
CA LEU A 52 9.08 3.93 -11.57
C LEU A 52 9.79 3.71 -10.23
N GLN A 53 9.02 3.65 -9.19
CA GLN A 53 9.50 3.23 -7.86
C GLN A 53 9.30 1.72 -7.70
N VAL A 54 10.38 0.99 -7.50
CA VAL A 54 10.36 -0.46 -7.28
C VAL A 54 10.12 -0.75 -5.80
N PHE A 55 9.06 -1.48 -5.47
CA PHE A 55 8.65 -1.68 -4.07
C PHE A 55 9.63 -2.54 -3.28
N ALA A 56 10.18 -3.58 -3.88
CA ALA A 56 11.23 -4.39 -3.24
C ALA A 56 12.61 -3.72 -3.22
N GLY A 57 12.72 -2.47 -3.71
CA GLY A 57 13.97 -1.75 -3.88
C GLY A 57 14.70 -2.08 -5.18
N GLY A 58 15.70 -1.26 -5.53
CA GLY A 58 16.48 -1.40 -6.76
C GLY A 58 17.60 -2.44 -6.69
N LYS A 59 17.76 -3.12 -5.55
CA LYS A 59 18.85 -4.09 -5.38
C LYS A 59 18.68 -5.29 -6.31
N GLY A 60 19.68 -5.48 -7.16
CA GLY A 60 19.67 -6.58 -8.14
C GLY A 60 18.97 -6.27 -9.45
N VAL A 61 18.43 -5.06 -9.63
CA VAL A 61 17.92 -4.57 -10.92
C VAL A 61 19.10 -4.21 -11.81
N SER A 62 19.00 -4.56 -13.07
CA SER A 62 19.99 -4.30 -14.11
C SER A 62 19.35 -3.58 -15.30
N THR A 63 20.16 -2.86 -16.07
CA THR A 63 19.69 -2.11 -17.24
C THR A 63 19.10 -2.99 -18.35
N GLY A 64 19.39 -4.28 -18.34
CA GLY A 64 18.83 -5.26 -19.29
C GLY A 64 17.57 -5.97 -18.80
N ASP A 65 17.07 -5.62 -17.61
CA ASP A 65 15.88 -6.27 -17.04
C ASP A 65 14.59 -5.83 -17.75
N GLU A 66 13.62 -6.74 -17.77
CA GLU A 66 12.31 -6.50 -18.39
C GLU A 66 11.41 -5.70 -17.45
N VAL A 67 10.82 -4.65 -17.98
CA VAL A 67 9.76 -3.89 -17.33
C VAL A 67 8.46 -4.07 -18.10
N ARG A 68 7.44 -4.61 -17.44
CA ARG A 68 6.12 -4.87 -18.02
C ARG A 68 5.07 -4.02 -17.33
N PHE A 69 4.49 -3.07 -18.05
CA PHE A 69 3.39 -2.25 -17.57
C PHE A 69 2.08 -3.03 -17.62
N LEU A 70 1.29 -2.90 -16.54
CA LEU A 70 0.06 -3.68 -16.34
C LEU A 70 -1.19 -2.98 -16.88
N GLY A 71 -1.12 -1.68 -17.14
CA GLY A 71 -2.23 -0.90 -17.70
C GLY A 71 -3.27 -0.47 -16.67
N HIS A 72 -3.03 -0.70 -15.38
CA HIS A 72 -3.90 -0.29 -14.27
C HIS A 72 -3.06 0.13 -13.06
N GLU A 73 -3.66 0.91 -12.17
CA GLU A 73 -3.10 1.27 -10.88
C GLU A 73 -3.23 0.12 -9.87
N MET A 74 -2.66 0.30 -8.68
CA MET A 74 -2.76 -0.67 -7.60
C MET A 74 -4.23 -0.92 -7.25
N GLN A 75 -4.59 -2.19 -7.22
CA GLN A 75 -5.95 -2.66 -6.92
C GLN A 75 -5.90 -3.68 -5.80
N VAL A 76 -6.97 -3.73 -5.05
CA VAL A 76 -7.19 -4.72 -3.99
C VAL A 76 -8.55 -5.38 -4.19
N SER A 77 -8.63 -6.67 -3.90
CA SER A 77 -9.91 -7.36 -3.83
C SER A 77 -10.74 -6.80 -2.68
N PHE A 78 -12.03 -6.59 -2.93
CA PHE A 78 -12.98 -6.13 -1.93
C PHE A 78 -14.12 -7.13 -1.80
N SER A 79 -13.96 -8.10 -0.90
CA SER A 79 -14.93 -9.14 -0.60
C SER A 79 -14.86 -9.54 0.88
N GLU A 80 -15.88 -10.25 1.35
CA GLU A 80 -15.87 -10.83 2.70
C GLU A 80 -14.80 -11.91 2.87
N ASP A 81 -14.30 -12.48 1.78
CA ASP A 81 -13.23 -13.48 1.78
C ASP A 81 -11.86 -12.92 2.24
N LEU A 82 -11.76 -11.60 2.44
CA LEU A 82 -10.61 -10.95 3.05
C LEU A 82 -10.48 -11.23 4.56
N PHE A 83 -11.60 -11.54 5.23
CA PHE A 83 -11.58 -11.69 6.67
C PHE A 83 -10.79 -12.92 7.12
N GLY A 84 -9.96 -12.72 8.14
CA GLY A 84 -9.09 -13.76 8.68
C GLY A 84 -7.92 -14.15 7.79
N ARG A 85 -7.67 -13.42 6.70
CA ARG A 85 -6.58 -13.67 5.75
C ARG A 85 -5.36 -12.80 6.04
N VAL A 86 -4.22 -13.25 5.56
CA VAL A 86 -2.94 -12.52 5.69
C VAL A 86 -2.34 -12.32 4.29
N PHE A 87 -2.03 -11.06 3.98
CA PHE A 87 -1.50 -10.63 2.68
C PHE A 87 -0.15 -9.93 2.84
N ASN A 88 0.66 -9.96 1.79
CA ASN A 88 1.83 -9.11 1.68
C ASN A 88 1.44 -7.68 1.23
N GLY A 89 2.41 -6.77 1.19
CA GLY A 89 2.17 -5.38 0.75
C GLY A 89 1.72 -5.22 -0.70
N SER A 90 1.78 -6.28 -1.51
CA SER A 90 1.29 -6.32 -2.89
C SER A 90 -0.14 -6.88 -3.00
N GLY A 91 -0.76 -7.25 -1.86
CA GLY A 91 -2.08 -7.89 -1.84
C GLY A 91 -2.07 -9.37 -2.19
N GLU A 92 -0.91 -10.03 -2.23
CA GLU A 92 -0.81 -11.46 -2.45
C GLU A 92 -0.94 -12.21 -1.12
N PRO A 93 -1.72 -13.32 -1.07
CA PRO A 93 -1.87 -14.10 0.16
C PRO A 93 -0.55 -14.75 0.57
N ILE A 94 -0.20 -14.64 1.85
CA ILE A 94 0.95 -15.33 2.46
C ILE A 94 0.53 -16.43 3.43
N ASP A 95 -0.78 -16.60 3.65
CA ASP A 95 -1.39 -17.63 4.48
C ASP A 95 -1.62 -18.95 3.75
N LYS A 96 -1.09 -19.12 2.54
CA LYS A 96 -1.29 -20.28 1.64
C LYS A 96 -2.72 -20.47 1.15
N GLY A 97 -3.61 -19.52 1.39
CA GLY A 97 -4.96 -19.52 0.83
C GLY A 97 -4.99 -19.13 -0.65
N PRO A 98 -6.13 -19.27 -1.32
CA PRO A 98 -6.28 -18.90 -2.73
C PRO A 98 -6.09 -17.38 -2.93
N ALA A 99 -5.61 -16.99 -4.11
CA ALA A 99 -5.57 -15.58 -4.51
C ALA A 99 -7.00 -15.04 -4.65
N LEU A 100 -7.22 -13.82 -4.20
CA LEU A 100 -8.48 -13.12 -4.37
C LEU A 100 -8.41 -12.28 -5.64
N THR A 101 -9.22 -12.59 -6.61
CA THR A 101 -9.22 -11.93 -7.93
C THR A 101 -10.53 -11.26 -8.28
N GLU A 102 -11.54 -11.43 -7.42
CA GLU A 102 -12.87 -10.87 -7.63
C GLU A 102 -13.00 -9.47 -7.04
N ASN A 103 -13.89 -8.68 -7.60
CA ASN A 103 -14.23 -7.33 -7.10
C ASN A 103 -13.01 -6.42 -6.89
N MET A 104 -12.05 -6.43 -7.80
CA MET A 104 -10.86 -5.60 -7.73
C MET A 104 -11.23 -4.12 -7.77
N LYS A 105 -10.76 -3.37 -6.79
CA LYS A 105 -10.96 -1.92 -6.70
C LYS A 105 -9.63 -1.20 -6.57
N PRO A 106 -9.45 -0.04 -7.25
CA PRO A 106 -8.26 0.77 -7.08
C PRO A 106 -8.13 1.26 -5.63
N ILE A 107 -6.92 1.24 -5.10
CA ILE A 107 -6.64 1.74 -3.74
C ILE A 107 -6.66 3.26 -3.66
N GLY A 108 -6.43 3.94 -4.78
CA GLY A 108 -6.55 5.39 -4.90
C GLY A 108 -8.02 5.80 -4.92
N GLY A 109 -8.48 6.51 -3.89
CA GLY A 109 -9.81 7.11 -3.88
C GLY A 109 -9.87 8.39 -4.71
N PRO A 110 -11.08 8.90 -5.01
CA PRO A 110 -11.22 10.19 -5.67
C PRO A 110 -10.66 11.31 -4.78
N SER A 111 -10.06 12.32 -5.41
CA SER A 111 -9.60 13.52 -4.71
C SER A 111 -10.78 14.21 -4.02
N VAL A 112 -10.69 14.37 -2.71
CA VAL A 112 -11.70 15.06 -1.92
C VAL A 112 -11.33 16.53 -1.79
N ASN A 113 -12.24 17.42 -2.21
CA ASN A 113 -12.06 18.85 -2.03
C ASN A 113 -11.86 19.16 -0.53
N PRO A 114 -10.79 19.86 -0.13
CA PRO A 114 -10.52 20.20 1.27
C PRO A 114 -11.68 20.92 1.96
N THR A 115 -12.49 21.70 1.23
CA THR A 115 -13.66 22.41 1.77
C THR A 115 -14.80 21.48 2.18
N LYS A 116 -14.82 20.24 1.69
CA LYS A 116 -15.79 19.21 2.06
C LYS A 116 -15.37 18.40 3.27
N ARG A 117 -14.17 18.63 3.81
CA ARG A 117 -13.70 17.93 5.01
C ARG A 117 -14.46 18.45 6.22
N ILE A 118 -15.01 17.56 6.99
CA ILE A 118 -15.63 17.85 8.29
C ILE A 118 -14.63 17.49 9.40
N LEU A 119 -14.69 18.22 10.50
CA LEU A 119 -13.93 17.88 11.68
C LEU A 119 -14.43 16.55 12.24
N ALA A 120 -13.51 15.68 12.59
CA ALA A 120 -13.85 14.42 13.24
C ALA A 120 -14.44 14.72 14.65
N ASN A 121 -15.66 14.25 14.90
CA ASN A 121 -16.41 14.52 16.13
C ASN A 121 -17.05 13.27 16.74
N ARG A 122 -16.86 12.09 16.12
CA ARG A 122 -17.41 10.83 16.60
C ARG A 122 -16.34 10.06 17.35
N MET A 123 -16.54 9.85 18.64
CA MET A 123 -15.67 9.04 19.48
C MET A 123 -15.68 7.58 19.02
N MET A 124 -14.52 6.95 19.00
CA MET A 124 -14.33 5.51 18.91
C MET A 124 -13.93 5.01 20.30
N ARG A 125 -14.77 4.24 20.93
CA ARG A 125 -14.48 3.69 22.26
C ARG A 125 -13.46 2.56 22.15
N THR A 126 -12.43 2.63 22.98
CA THR A 126 -11.41 1.58 23.09
C THR A 126 -11.71 0.62 24.24
N ASN A 127 -12.68 0.97 25.11
CA ASN A 127 -12.96 0.28 26.37
C ASN A 127 -11.75 0.21 27.32
N ILE A 128 -10.80 1.14 27.13
CA ILE A 128 -9.68 1.38 28.04
C ILE A 128 -9.90 2.76 28.67
N PRO A 129 -10.31 2.85 29.96
CA PRO A 129 -10.75 4.11 30.59
C PRO A 129 -9.74 5.25 30.42
N MET A 130 -8.44 4.97 30.56
CA MET A 130 -7.40 5.99 30.45
C MET A 130 -7.32 6.59 29.06
N ILE A 131 -7.56 5.80 28.01
CA ILE A 131 -7.59 6.28 26.63
C ILE A 131 -8.88 7.04 26.38
N ASP A 132 -10.01 6.44 26.74
CA ASP A 132 -11.33 7.01 26.45
C ASP A 132 -11.58 8.34 27.17
N MET A 133 -10.98 8.55 28.34
CA MET A 133 -11.14 9.79 29.13
C MET A 133 -10.10 10.87 28.81
N PHE A 134 -8.85 10.50 28.56
CA PHE A 134 -7.74 11.46 28.47
C PHE A 134 -7.11 11.57 27.09
N ASN A 135 -7.22 10.55 26.25
CA ASN A 135 -6.67 10.50 24.90
C ASN A 135 -7.68 9.91 23.91
N THR A 136 -8.92 10.38 24.01
CA THR A 136 -10.06 9.89 23.25
C THR A 136 -9.74 9.70 21.77
N LEU A 137 -9.96 8.49 21.26
CA LEU A 137 -9.90 8.21 19.85
C LEU A 137 -11.12 8.75 19.12
N VAL A 138 -10.90 9.34 17.97
CA VAL A 138 -11.96 9.88 17.11
C VAL A 138 -11.88 9.21 15.74
N VAL A 139 -13.01 8.86 15.18
CA VAL A 139 -13.10 8.25 13.86
C VAL A 139 -12.37 9.13 12.81
N SER A 140 -11.57 8.52 11.97
CA SER A 140 -10.70 9.17 10.97
C SER A 140 -9.45 9.86 11.53
N GLN A 141 -9.13 9.66 12.81
CA GLN A 141 -7.91 10.17 13.42
C GLN A 141 -6.72 9.23 13.15
N LYS A 142 -5.54 9.82 12.98
CA LYS A 142 -4.26 9.12 13.09
C LYS A 142 -3.70 9.38 14.49
N LEU A 143 -3.55 8.35 15.28
CA LEU A 143 -2.99 8.44 16.64
C LEU A 143 -1.59 7.82 16.67
N PRO A 144 -0.53 8.63 16.88
CA PRO A 144 0.81 8.09 17.12
C PRO A 144 0.92 7.58 18.57
N ILE A 145 1.52 6.40 18.73
CA ILE A 145 1.87 5.87 20.06
C ILE A 145 3.38 5.91 20.18
N PHE A 146 3.88 6.69 21.14
CA PHE A 146 5.30 6.80 21.45
C PHE A 146 5.60 5.96 22.69
N SER A 147 6.68 5.19 22.63
CA SER A 147 7.17 4.46 23.79
C SER A 147 8.69 4.47 23.83
N ILE A 148 9.26 4.29 25.01
CA ILE A 148 10.68 4.03 25.20
C ILE A 148 10.97 2.54 25.03
N SER A 149 12.26 2.21 24.79
CA SER A 149 12.68 0.82 24.67
C SER A 149 12.36 0.02 25.92
N GLY A 150 11.74 -1.15 25.75
CA GLY A 150 11.33 -2.04 26.84
C GLY A 150 9.88 -1.92 27.27
N GLU A 151 9.18 -0.86 26.88
CA GLU A 151 7.75 -0.72 27.18
C GLU A 151 6.87 -1.64 26.32
N PRO A 152 5.79 -2.20 26.85
CA PRO A 152 4.96 -3.19 26.17
C PRO A 152 3.94 -2.57 25.19
N TYR A 153 4.37 -1.66 24.31
CA TYR A 153 3.47 -0.93 23.40
C TYR A 153 2.70 -1.85 22.44
N ASN A 154 3.29 -2.98 22.03
CA ASN A 154 2.59 -3.96 21.19
C ASN A 154 1.40 -4.61 21.94
N GLN A 155 1.52 -4.82 23.25
CA GLN A 155 0.43 -5.34 24.07
C GLN A 155 -0.70 -4.30 24.18
N LEU A 156 -0.35 -3.01 24.28
CA LEU A 156 -1.33 -1.93 24.27
C LEU A 156 -2.08 -1.87 22.93
N LEU A 157 -1.35 -1.94 21.79
CA LEU A 157 -1.95 -1.98 20.47
C LEU A 157 -2.89 -3.17 20.30
N ALA A 158 -2.44 -4.36 20.67
CA ALA A 158 -3.26 -5.58 20.64
C ALA A 158 -4.52 -5.42 21.50
N ARG A 159 -4.40 -4.85 22.69
CA ARG A 159 -5.54 -4.61 23.59
C ARG A 159 -6.52 -3.61 22.99
N ILE A 160 -6.05 -2.51 22.41
CA ILE A 160 -6.91 -1.54 21.72
C ILE A 160 -7.65 -2.25 20.57
N ALA A 161 -6.93 -3.00 19.73
CA ALA A 161 -7.51 -3.73 18.62
C ALA A 161 -8.60 -4.73 19.07
N MET A 162 -8.37 -5.45 20.15
CA MET A 162 -9.32 -6.45 20.66
C MET A 162 -10.57 -5.86 21.35
N GLN A 163 -10.46 -4.67 21.91
CA GLN A 163 -11.51 -4.07 22.75
C GLN A 163 -12.23 -2.89 22.09
N ALA A 164 -11.66 -2.29 21.04
CA ALA A 164 -12.28 -1.15 20.37
C ALA A 164 -13.62 -1.52 19.72
N GLU A 165 -14.57 -0.60 19.79
CA GLU A 165 -15.86 -0.71 19.12
C GLU A 165 -15.67 -0.40 17.61
N ALA A 166 -15.18 -1.38 16.87
CA ALA A 166 -14.94 -1.30 15.43
C ALA A 166 -15.52 -2.53 14.72
N ASP A 167 -16.08 -2.32 13.53
CA ASP A 167 -16.64 -3.41 12.74
C ASP A 167 -15.55 -4.30 12.13
N VAL A 168 -14.41 -3.70 11.77
CA VAL A 168 -13.27 -4.37 11.17
C VAL A 168 -11.97 -3.82 11.73
N ILE A 169 -11.03 -4.71 12.00
CA ILE A 169 -9.67 -4.37 12.45
C ILE A 169 -8.68 -4.90 11.42
N ILE A 170 -7.82 -4.01 10.93
CA ILE A 170 -6.75 -4.35 10.00
C ILE A 170 -5.42 -4.12 10.72
N LEU A 171 -4.58 -5.14 10.75
CA LEU A 171 -3.23 -5.09 11.31
C LEU A 171 -2.22 -5.08 10.17
N GLY A 172 -1.29 -4.14 10.19
CA GLY A 172 -0.23 -3.99 9.19
C GLY A 172 1.16 -3.83 9.82
#